data_d2bd644c60702bb83994dc4767f2c9ad
#
_entry.id   d2bd644c60702bb83994dc4767f2c9ad
#
_cell.length_a   1.000
_cell.length_b   1.000
_cell.length_c   1.000
_cell.angle_alpha   90.00
_cell.angle_beta   90.00
_cell.angle_gamma   90.00
#
_symmetry.space_group_name_H-M   'P 1'
#
loop_
_entity.id
_entity.type
_entity.pdbx_description
1 polymer ?
#
loop_
_entity_poly.entity_id
_entity_poly.type
_entity_poly.pdbx_seq_one_letter_code
_entity_poly.pdbx_strand_id
1 'polypeptide(L)'
;MRLKLVATLTCIVVVLGIFIIYTNISIGKEPYITSHKTSENSINNENNRKQDGTSSKIASSFASIQAVVNKEYGLPENYKPEDLVVPNVTFSFSGTVEKSHLRKEAAEALEKLFLLAKQDGIQLNAVSGFRSYEYQKGLYASNVKKNGQEHTDRFSAKPGHSEHQTGLTMDVSSKSANNELELSFANTKEGKWLKDNAHRAGFIIRYPKGKENITGYAYEPWHVRYVGDIAESIYKKKLTLEEYMNL
;
A
#
# COMPACT_ATOMS: atom_id res chain seq x y z
N MET A 1 34.13 -62.87 -4.39
CA MET A 1 35.27 -62.35 -5.18
C MET A 1 34.74 -61.49 -6.29
N ARG A 2 35.07 -60.20 -6.32
CA ARG A 2 34.90 -59.10 -7.27
C ARG A 2 34.46 -57.84 -6.51
N LEU A 3 35.34 -57.12 -6.27
CA LEU A 3 36.15 -55.97 -6.72
C LEU A 3 35.36 -54.66 -6.66
N LYS A 4 35.73 -53.87 -5.66
CA LYS A 4 35.30 -52.47 -5.45
C LYS A 4 36.01 -51.56 -6.47
N LEU A 5 35.26 -50.71 -7.17
CA LEU A 5 35.83 -49.58 -7.94
C LEU A 5 35.51 -48.28 -7.22
N VAL A 6 36.54 -47.64 -6.70
CA VAL A 6 36.50 -46.32 -6.12
C VAL A 6 36.83 -45.33 -7.24
N ALA A 7 35.93 -44.42 -7.54
CA ALA A 7 36.21 -43.31 -8.43
C ALA A 7 36.32 -42.03 -7.58
N THR A 8 37.53 -41.54 -7.45
CA THR A 8 37.90 -40.24 -6.91
C THR A 8 37.70 -39.19 -7.98
N LEU A 9 36.81 -38.23 -7.72
CA LEU A 9 36.61 -37.06 -8.58
C LEU A 9 37.35 -35.87 -7.98
N THR A 10 38.40 -35.43 -8.67
CA THR A 10 39.24 -34.29 -8.33
C THR A 10 38.54 -32.97 -8.70
N CYS A 11 38.29 -32.11 -7.73
CA CYS A 11 37.81 -30.75 -7.96
C CYS A 11 38.96 -29.83 -8.43
N ILE A 12 38.85 -29.29 -9.63
CA ILE A 12 39.70 -28.22 -10.13
C ILE A 12 39.05 -26.90 -9.78
N VAL A 13 39.70 -26.13 -8.91
CA VAL A 13 39.32 -24.76 -8.59
C VAL A 13 40.03 -23.83 -9.59
N VAL A 14 39.27 -23.15 -10.45
CA VAL A 14 39.76 -22.08 -11.32
C VAL A 14 39.50 -20.75 -10.61
N VAL A 15 40.57 -20.11 -10.15
CA VAL A 15 40.55 -18.76 -9.61
C VAL A 15 40.80 -17.79 -10.78
N LEU A 16 39.80 -17.05 -11.19
CA LEU A 16 39.92 -15.93 -12.10
C LEU A 16 39.97 -14.63 -11.30
N GLY A 17 41.17 -14.05 -11.22
CA GLY A 17 41.39 -12.72 -10.67
C GLY A 17 40.91 -11.64 -11.62
N ILE A 18 40.05 -10.76 -11.15
CA ILE A 18 39.63 -9.55 -11.86
C ILE A 18 40.48 -8.37 -11.32
N PHE A 19 41.31 -7.81 -12.18
CA PHE A 19 42.06 -6.59 -11.95
C PHE A 19 41.11 -5.39 -12.03
N ILE A 20 41.03 -4.63 -10.94
CA ILE A 20 40.34 -3.33 -10.92
C ILE A 20 41.37 -2.25 -11.27
N ILE A 21 41.20 -1.61 -12.41
CA ILE A 21 41.95 -0.43 -12.79
C ILE A 21 41.23 0.80 -12.22
N TYR A 22 41.87 1.44 -11.24
CA TYR A 22 41.51 2.78 -10.79
C TYR A 22 42.12 3.80 -11.75
N THR A 23 41.30 4.57 -12.45
CA THR A 23 41.74 5.81 -13.09
C THR A 23 41.24 7.00 -12.28
N ASN A 24 42.17 7.66 -11.60
CA ASN A 24 41.97 8.97 -11.01
C ASN A 24 41.89 10.02 -12.12
N ILE A 25 40.83 10.83 -12.14
CA ILE A 25 40.85 12.13 -12.83
C ILE A 25 40.51 13.18 -11.80
N SER A 26 41.45 14.09 -11.66
CA SER A 26 41.48 15.17 -10.67
C SER A 26 41.19 16.52 -11.33
N ILE A 27 40.40 17.33 -10.64
CA ILE A 27 40.44 18.81 -10.54
C ILE A 27 39.98 19.66 -11.75
N GLY A 28 38.92 20.43 -11.51
CA GLY A 28 38.61 21.68 -12.18
C GLY A 28 37.78 22.58 -11.26
N LYS A 29 38.41 23.64 -10.75
CA LYS A 29 37.89 24.64 -9.80
C LYS A 29 36.80 25.53 -10.40
N GLU A 30 35.91 25.98 -9.51
CA GLU A 30 34.97 27.13 -9.59
C GLU A 30 35.64 28.47 -10.04
N PRO A 31 34.91 29.58 -10.19
CA PRO A 31 33.52 29.96 -9.84
C PRO A 31 32.81 30.83 -10.92
N TYR A 32 31.51 31.03 -10.87
CA TYR A 32 30.90 32.37 -11.12
C TYR A 32 29.52 32.51 -10.50
N ILE A 33 29.43 33.47 -9.61
CA ILE A 33 28.19 34.00 -9.03
C ILE A 33 27.58 34.92 -10.07
N THR A 34 26.33 34.72 -10.42
CA THR A 34 25.45 35.78 -10.89
C THR A 34 24.04 35.61 -10.32
N SER A 35 23.68 36.55 -9.50
CA SER A 35 22.34 36.79 -8.95
C SER A 35 21.36 37.10 -10.07
N HIS A 36 20.31 36.33 -10.21
CA HIS A 36 19.07 36.81 -10.82
C HIS A 36 17.91 36.60 -9.84
N LYS A 37 17.49 37.74 -9.30
CA LYS A 37 16.18 37.94 -8.73
C LYS A 37 15.13 37.57 -9.78
N THR A 38 14.25 36.62 -9.49
CA THR A 38 13.01 36.47 -10.23
C THR A 38 11.90 36.11 -9.26
N SER A 39 11.12 37.12 -9.01
CA SER A 39 9.72 37.20 -8.61
C SER A 39 9.02 35.91 -8.16
N GLU A 40 8.64 35.92 -6.88
CA GLU A 40 7.53 35.17 -6.32
C GLU A 40 6.25 35.46 -7.12
N ASN A 41 5.74 34.46 -7.81
CA ASN A 41 4.35 34.46 -8.24
C ASN A 41 3.60 33.44 -7.38
N SER A 42 2.98 33.98 -6.35
CA SER A 42 1.91 33.33 -5.59
C SER A 42 0.75 33.09 -6.54
N ILE A 43 0.55 31.84 -6.95
CA ILE A 43 -0.71 31.44 -7.59
C ILE A 43 -1.66 31.02 -6.49
N ASN A 44 -2.39 32.01 -5.96
CA ASN A 44 -3.63 31.79 -5.24
C ASN A 44 -4.68 31.34 -6.26
N ASN A 45 -4.95 30.05 -6.32
CA ASN A 45 -6.15 29.53 -6.97
C ASN A 45 -7.18 29.17 -5.90
N GLU A 46 -7.83 30.17 -5.38
CA GLU A 46 -9.14 30.03 -4.73
C GLU A 46 -10.18 29.70 -5.79
N ASN A 47 -10.40 28.42 -6.05
CA ASN A 47 -11.63 27.98 -6.70
C ASN A 47 -12.66 27.62 -5.63
N ASN A 48 -13.38 28.66 -5.19
CA ASN A 48 -14.60 28.57 -4.41
C ASN A 48 -15.69 27.85 -5.25
N ARG A 49 -15.84 26.54 -5.05
CA ARG A 49 -17.07 25.81 -5.37
C ARG A 49 -17.80 25.50 -4.07
N LYS A 50 -18.80 26.33 -3.79
CA LYS A 50 -19.86 25.98 -2.83
C LYS A 50 -20.57 24.74 -3.33
N GLN A 51 -20.34 23.62 -2.67
CA GLN A 51 -21.20 22.45 -2.74
C GLN A 51 -21.31 21.89 -1.32
N ASP A 52 -22.57 21.87 -0.88
CA ASP A 52 -23.10 21.10 0.24
C ASP A 52 -22.21 20.93 1.50
N GLY A 53 -22.68 21.49 2.56
CA GLY A 53 -22.29 21.64 3.98
C GLY A 53 -21.18 20.82 4.65
N THR A 54 -20.31 20.11 3.95
CA THR A 54 -19.13 19.45 4.52
C THR A 54 -17.91 19.77 3.64
N SER A 55 -17.16 20.81 4.02
CA SER A 55 -15.85 21.10 3.42
C SER A 55 -14.88 19.98 3.78
N SER A 56 -14.69 18.99 2.88
CA SER A 56 -13.64 18.01 3.04
C SER A 56 -12.27 18.67 2.85
N LYS A 57 -11.35 18.43 3.78
CA LYS A 57 -9.96 18.86 3.65
C LYS A 57 -9.26 17.98 2.60
N ILE A 58 -8.44 18.56 1.74
CA ILE A 58 -7.55 17.80 0.86
C ILE A 58 -6.41 17.25 1.72
N ALA A 59 -6.11 15.96 1.59
CA ALA A 59 -4.99 15.33 2.26
C ALA A 59 -3.68 16.03 1.88
N SER A 60 -2.94 16.52 2.86
CA SER A 60 -1.64 17.14 2.62
C SER A 60 -0.69 16.13 1.98
N SER A 61 0.02 16.55 0.92
CA SER A 61 0.94 15.66 0.18
C SER A 61 0.29 14.31 -0.21
N PHE A 62 -0.89 14.34 -0.83
CA PHE A 62 -1.65 13.13 -1.18
C PHE A 62 -0.87 12.13 -2.07
N ALA A 63 0.21 12.54 -2.71
CA ALA A 63 1.14 11.66 -3.42
C ALA A 63 2.12 10.92 -2.49
N SER A 64 2.25 11.34 -1.21
CA SER A 64 3.10 10.67 -0.22
C SER A 64 2.56 9.29 0.13
N ILE A 65 3.46 8.33 0.39
CA ILE A 65 3.10 7.01 0.94
C ILE A 65 2.51 7.10 2.36
N GLN A 66 2.72 8.19 3.06
CA GLN A 66 2.20 8.45 4.41
C GLN A 66 0.95 9.34 4.41
N ALA A 67 0.39 9.67 3.23
CA ALA A 67 -0.83 10.47 3.15
C ALA A 67 -1.99 9.82 3.91
N VAL A 68 -2.63 10.57 4.79
CA VAL A 68 -3.86 10.13 5.46
C VAL A 68 -5.04 10.46 4.58
N VAL A 69 -5.77 9.43 4.18
CA VAL A 69 -7.04 9.53 3.45
C VAL A 69 -8.11 8.88 4.29
N ASN A 70 -9.12 9.63 4.68
CA ASN A 70 -10.22 9.16 5.53
C ASN A 70 -11.49 10.00 5.30
N LYS A 71 -12.45 9.98 6.21
CA LYS A 71 -13.71 10.74 6.07
C LYS A 71 -13.53 12.25 6.07
N GLU A 72 -12.43 12.77 6.63
CA GLU A 72 -12.14 14.21 6.70
C GLU A 72 -11.19 14.66 5.59
N TYR A 73 -10.17 13.84 5.29
CA TYR A 73 -9.11 14.13 4.34
C TYR A 73 -9.33 13.33 3.06
N GLY A 74 -9.62 14.01 1.97
CA GLY A 74 -9.93 13.44 0.66
C GLY A 74 -8.82 13.64 -0.37
N LEU A 75 -8.98 12.97 -1.49
CA LEU A 75 -8.15 13.09 -2.70
C LEU A 75 -8.89 13.88 -3.76
N PRO A 76 -8.18 14.60 -4.63
CA PRO A 76 -8.80 15.19 -5.82
C PRO A 76 -9.50 14.12 -6.68
N GLU A 77 -10.62 14.51 -7.29
CA GLU A 77 -11.40 13.61 -8.16
C GLU A 77 -10.56 12.99 -9.28
N ASN A 78 -9.70 13.81 -9.90
CA ASN A 78 -8.82 13.39 -11.00
C ASN A 78 -7.49 12.76 -10.54
N TYR A 79 -7.28 12.58 -9.24
CA TYR A 79 -6.05 11.97 -8.76
C TYR A 79 -5.98 10.49 -9.13
N LYS A 80 -4.90 10.13 -9.82
CA LYS A 80 -4.52 8.77 -10.15
C LYS A 80 -3.00 8.68 -10.06
N PRO A 81 -2.45 7.71 -9.32
CA PRO A 81 -1.00 7.47 -9.32
C PRO A 81 -0.48 7.13 -10.72
N GLU A 82 0.71 7.63 -11.07
CA GLU A 82 1.33 7.38 -12.38
C GLU A 82 2.10 6.06 -12.42
N ASP A 83 2.48 5.53 -11.25
CA ASP A 83 3.35 4.36 -11.06
C ASP A 83 2.57 3.08 -10.73
N LEU A 84 1.33 2.95 -11.21
CA LEU A 84 0.51 1.76 -11.00
C LEU A 84 1.02 0.55 -11.77
N VAL A 85 1.27 -0.55 -11.05
CA VAL A 85 1.70 -1.86 -11.59
C VAL A 85 0.89 -2.99 -10.97
N VAL A 86 0.89 -4.15 -11.61
CA VAL A 86 0.29 -5.37 -11.07
C VAL A 86 1.35 -6.16 -10.31
N PRO A 87 1.22 -6.36 -8.99
CA PRO A 87 2.15 -7.18 -8.22
C PRO A 87 2.07 -8.67 -8.64
N ASN A 88 3.21 -9.35 -8.58
CA ASN A 88 3.30 -10.78 -8.86
C ASN A 88 2.89 -11.62 -7.64
N VAL A 89 1.60 -11.61 -7.33
CA VAL A 89 1.01 -12.35 -6.20
C VAL A 89 -0.21 -13.15 -6.65
N THR A 90 -0.70 -14.05 -5.81
CA THR A 90 -1.96 -14.76 -6.06
C THR A 90 -3.16 -13.84 -5.83
N PHE A 91 -4.00 -13.68 -6.85
CA PHE A 91 -5.29 -12.98 -6.73
C PHE A 91 -6.44 -13.97 -6.51
N SER A 92 -7.54 -13.49 -5.93
CA SER A 92 -8.80 -14.24 -5.77
C SER A 92 -9.61 -14.35 -7.06
N PHE A 93 -9.15 -13.71 -8.14
CA PHE A 93 -9.79 -13.65 -9.46
C PHE A 93 -8.76 -13.82 -10.57
N SER A 94 -9.21 -13.99 -11.80
CA SER A 94 -8.37 -14.12 -12.98
C SER A 94 -8.35 -12.84 -13.81
N GLY A 95 -7.26 -12.63 -14.54
CA GLY A 95 -7.08 -11.50 -15.45
C GLY A 95 -6.60 -10.23 -14.77
N THR A 96 -6.21 -9.26 -15.60
CA THR A 96 -5.76 -7.93 -15.15
C THR A 96 -6.92 -6.95 -15.25
N VAL A 97 -7.30 -6.39 -14.10
CA VAL A 97 -8.38 -5.41 -13.96
C VAL A 97 -7.91 -4.24 -13.10
N GLU A 98 -8.69 -3.14 -12.99
CA GLU A 98 -8.28 -1.96 -12.24
C GLU A 98 -7.81 -2.30 -10.81
N LYS A 99 -8.56 -3.10 -10.09
CA LYS A 99 -8.25 -3.52 -8.73
C LYS A 99 -7.07 -4.49 -8.58
N SER A 100 -6.42 -4.89 -9.69
CA SER A 100 -5.16 -5.65 -9.62
C SER A 100 -3.95 -4.77 -9.34
N HIS A 101 -4.08 -3.44 -9.45
CA HIS A 101 -2.94 -2.55 -9.44
C HIS A 101 -2.65 -1.98 -8.06
N LEU A 102 -1.38 -1.71 -7.83
CA LEU A 102 -0.86 -0.90 -6.73
C LEU A 102 0.21 0.06 -7.28
N ARG A 103 0.56 1.09 -6.52
CA ARG A 103 1.79 1.84 -6.77
C ARG A 103 2.98 0.90 -6.69
N LYS A 104 3.99 1.14 -7.50
CA LYS A 104 5.15 0.25 -7.67
C LYS A 104 5.78 -0.16 -6.34
N GLU A 105 6.06 0.78 -5.46
CA GLU A 105 6.67 0.51 -4.15
C GLU A 105 5.78 -0.38 -3.26
N ALA A 106 4.47 -0.12 -3.23
CA ALA A 106 3.51 -0.93 -2.49
C ALA A 106 3.34 -2.33 -3.12
N ALA A 107 3.46 -2.45 -4.44
CA ALA A 107 3.41 -3.73 -5.15
C ALA A 107 4.60 -4.63 -4.78
N GLU A 108 5.83 -4.09 -4.83
CA GLU A 108 7.05 -4.79 -4.42
C GLU A 108 6.99 -5.21 -2.93
N ALA A 109 6.45 -4.34 -2.08
CA ALA A 109 6.23 -4.64 -0.67
C ALA A 109 5.17 -5.75 -0.46
N LEU A 110 4.10 -5.77 -1.28
CA LEU A 110 3.08 -6.82 -1.22
C LEU A 110 3.64 -8.19 -1.64
N GLU A 111 4.47 -8.23 -2.67
CA GLU A 111 5.19 -9.45 -3.08
C GLU A 111 6.05 -9.99 -1.93
N LYS A 112 6.78 -9.11 -1.23
CA LYS A 112 7.54 -9.46 -0.03
C LYS A 112 6.63 -10.02 1.07
N LEU A 113 5.47 -9.39 1.33
CA LEU A 113 4.50 -9.85 2.34
C LEU A 113 3.99 -11.26 2.02
N PHE A 114 3.63 -11.52 0.76
CA PHE A 114 3.13 -12.83 0.32
C PHE A 114 4.24 -13.91 0.36
N LEU A 115 5.47 -13.53 0.06
CA LEU A 115 6.62 -14.44 0.20
C LEU A 115 6.85 -14.83 1.67
N LEU A 116 6.82 -13.86 2.59
CA LEU A 116 6.92 -14.13 4.04
C LEU A 116 5.79 -15.04 4.53
N ALA A 117 4.55 -14.77 4.09
CA ALA A 117 3.40 -15.62 4.42
C ALA A 117 3.61 -17.06 3.93
N LYS A 118 4.05 -17.23 2.69
CA LYS A 118 4.34 -18.56 2.10
C LYS A 118 5.43 -19.30 2.87
N GLN A 119 6.49 -18.63 3.30
CA GLN A 119 7.55 -19.20 4.12
C GLN A 119 7.03 -19.72 5.47
N ASP A 120 6.05 -19.04 6.05
CA ASP A 120 5.39 -19.40 7.30
C ASP A 120 4.20 -20.38 7.09
N GLY A 121 4.04 -20.96 5.87
CA GLY A 121 2.97 -21.91 5.55
C GLY A 121 1.58 -21.29 5.42
N ILE A 122 1.50 -19.96 5.23
CA ILE A 122 0.28 -19.19 5.07
C ILE A 122 0.05 -18.85 3.59
N GLN A 123 -1.18 -19.05 3.12
CA GLN A 123 -1.58 -18.72 1.75
C GLN A 123 -2.54 -17.55 1.73
N LEU A 124 -2.08 -16.40 1.24
CA LEU A 124 -2.87 -15.19 1.06
C LEU A 124 -3.31 -15.04 -0.39
N ASN A 125 -4.45 -14.40 -0.60
CA ASN A 125 -4.95 -13.96 -1.90
C ASN A 125 -5.23 -12.47 -1.87
N ALA A 126 -4.76 -11.73 -2.88
CA ALA A 126 -5.11 -10.34 -3.10
C ALA A 126 -6.53 -10.24 -3.69
N VAL A 127 -7.34 -9.32 -3.20
CA VAL A 127 -8.76 -9.20 -3.58
C VAL A 127 -9.06 -7.88 -4.25
N SER A 128 -8.59 -6.76 -3.69
CA SER A 128 -8.90 -5.43 -4.24
C SER A 128 -7.78 -4.43 -3.89
N GLY A 129 -7.11 -3.92 -4.90
CA GLY A 129 -6.10 -2.87 -4.81
C GLY A 129 -6.65 -1.51 -5.25
N PHE A 130 -6.01 -0.87 -6.24
CA PHE A 130 -6.41 0.44 -6.74
C PHE A 130 -7.86 0.49 -7.20
N ARG A 131 -8.56 1.55 -6.81
CA ARG A 131 -9.90 1.91 -7.27
C ARG A 131 -9.93 3.41 -7.62
N SER A 132 -10.28 3.75 -8.86
CA SER A 132 -10.43 5.13 -9.28
C SER A 132 -11.59 5.82 -8.57
N TYR A 133 -11.61 7.14 -8.61
CA TYR A 133 -12.74 7.94 -8.11
C TYR A 133 -14.07 7.50 -8.73
N GLU A 134 -14.12 7.32 -10.05
CA GLU A 134 -15.34 6.91 -10.75
C GLU A 134 -15.80 5.51 -10.37
N TYR A 135 -14.86 4.57 -10.19
CA TYR A 135 -15.20 3.24 -9.68
C TYR A 135 -15.82 3.33 -8.28
N GLN A 136 -15.18 4.08 -7.37
CA GLN A 136 -15.68 4.27 -6.01
C GLN A 136 -17.05 4.94 -5.98
N LYS A 137 -17.31 5.89 -6.86
CA LYS A 137 -18.61 6.57 -7.02
C LYS A 137 -19.72 5.58 -7.40
N GLY A 138 -19.46 4.71 -8.38
CA GLY A 138 -20.39 3.67 -8.77
C GLY A 138 -20.65 2.65 -7.65
N LEU A 139 -19.58 2.21 -6.97
CA LEU A 139 -19.63 1.27 -5.85
C LEU A 139 -20.44 1.85 -4.68
N TYR A 140 -20.14 3.08 -4.29
CA TYR A 140 -20.84 3.77 -3.20
C TYR A 140 -22.34 3.93 -3.50
N ALA A 141 -22.70 4.41 -4.70
CA ALA A 141 -24.09 4.54 -5.12
C ALA A 141 -24.84 3.19 -5.10
N SER A 142 -24.19 2.12 -5.56
CA SER A 142 -24.75 0.75 -5.50
C SER A 142 -24.97 0.30 -4.07
N ASN A 143 -24.02 0.55 -3.16
CA ASN A 143 -24.13 0.19 -1.75
C ASN A 143 -25.25 0.98 -1.06
N VAL A 144 -25.39 2.28 -1.34
CA VAL A 144 -26.51 3.10 -0.82
C VAL A 144 -27.86 2.54 -1.27
N LYS A 145 -27.97 2.18 -2.55
CA LYS A 145 -29.22 1.59 -3.09
C LYS A 145 -29.56 0.26 -2.42
N LYS A 146 -28.56 -0.56 -2.11
CA LYS A 146 -28.74 -1.89 -1.53
C LYS A 146 -28.96 -1.88 -0.02
N ASN A 147 -28.22 -1.07 0.72
CA ASN A 147 -28.11 -1.16 2.17
C ASN A 147 -28.59 0.10 2.91
N GLY A 148 -28.91 1.17 2.17
CA GLY A 148 -29.24 2.48 2.74
C GLY A 148 -28.00 3.33 3.05
N GLN A 149 -28.22 4.64 3.20
CA GLN A 149 -27.15 5.65 3.39
C GLN A 149 -26.36 5.40 4.68
N GLU A 150 -27.06 5.28 5.81
CA GLU A 150 -26.43 5.15 7.12
C GLU A 150 -25.51 3.92 7.22
N HIS A 151 -25.99 2.76 6.73
CA HIS A 151 -25.17 1.55 6.69
C HIS A 151 -23.94 1.75 5.79
N THR A 152 -24.14 2.32 4.60
CA THR A 152 -23.07 2.53 3.63
C THR A 152 -22.00 3.46 4.18
N ASP A 153 -22.37 4.54 4.86
CA ASP A 153 -21.42 5.50 5.46
C ASP A 153 -20.51 4.89 6.54
N ARG A 154 -20.91 3.77 7.13
CA ARG A 154 -20.09 3.06 8.12
C ARG A 154 -19.00 2.17 7.51
N PHE A 155 -19.25 1.60 6.33
CA PHE A 155 -18.42 0.55 5.74
C PHE A 155 -17.87 0.89 4.35
N SER A 156 -18.31 1.98 3.74
CA SER A 156 -17.87 2.37 2.39
C SER A 156 -17.47 3.83 2.37
N ALA A 157 -16.29 4.09 1.83
CA ALA A 157 -15.81 5.46 1.65
C ALA A 157 -16.62 6.19 0.57
N LYS A 158 -16.90 7.48 0.80
CA LYS A 158 -17.38 8.38 -0.25
C LYS A 158 -16.32 8.50 -1.36
N PRO A 159 -16.71 8.81 -2.61
CA PRO A 159 -15.75 9.10 -3.67
C PRO A 159 -14.73 10.16 -3.24
N GLY A 160 -13.45 9.95 -3.53
CA GLY A 160 -12.37 10.79 -3.06
C GLY A 160 -11.86 10.50 -1.65
N HIS A 161 -12.59 9.74 -0.83
CA HIS A 161 -12.23 9.42 0.55
C HIS A 161 -11.82 7.96 0.77
N SER A 162 -11.61 7.22 -0.32
CA SER A 162 -11.13 5.83 -0.28
C SER A 162 -9.62 5.76 -0.39
N GLU A 163 -8.96 5.06 0.54
CA GLU A 163 -7.52 4.80 0.46
C GLU A 163 -7.12 4.00 -0.78
N HIS A 164 -8.02 3.21 -1.35
CA HIS A 164 -7.76 2.48 -2.60
C HIS A 164 -7.42 3.40 -3.77
N GLN A 165 -7.89 4.66 -3.77
CA GLN A 165 -7.53 5.63 -4.80
C GLN A 165 -6.06 6.06 -4.70
N THR A 166 -5.40 5.87 -3.54
CA THR A 166 -3.97 6.13 -3.40
C THR A 166 -3.09 5.12 -4.13
N GLY A 167 -3.61 3.93 -4.46
CA GLY A 167 -2.81 2.81 -4.94
C GLY A 167 -1.86 2.20 -3.89
N LEU A 168 -2.05 2.53 -2.60
CA LEU A 168 -1.21 2.05 -1.48
C LEU A 168 -1.91 1.01 -0.62
N THR A 169 -3.10 0.58 -0.99
CA THR A 169 -3.96 -0.30 -0.20
C THR A 169 -4.33 -1.54 -0.98
N MET A 170 -4.31 -2.68 -0.29
CA MET A 170 -4.78 -3.96 -0.80
C MET A 170 -5.70 -4.62 0.22
N ASP A 171 -6.88 -5.04 -0.22
CA ASP A 171 -7.69 -5.98 0.54
C ASP A 171 -7.14 -7.40 0.32
N VAL A 172 -6.87 -8.12 1.41
CA VAL A 172 -6.26 -9.45 1.42
C VAL A 172 -7.19 -10.44 2.09
N SER A 173 -7.37 -11.61 1.49
CA SER A 173 -8.15 -12.70 2.06
C SER A 173 -7.45 -14.05 1.85
N SER A 174 -8.17 -15.14 1.94
CA SER A 174 -7.64 -16.49 1.75
C SER A 174 -8.73 -17.46 1.27
N LYS A 175 -8.32 -18.60 0.73
CA LYS A 175 -9.26 -19.67 0.37
C LYS A 175 -10.04 -20.19 1.57
N SER A 176 -9.44 -20.22 2.77
CA SER A 176 -10.10 -20.65 4.00
C SER A 176 -11.25 -19.73 4.42
N ALA A 177 -11.24 -18.46 3.94
CA ALA A 177 -12.28 -17.46 4.10
C ALA A 177 -13.13 -17.29 2.82
N ASN A 178 -13.12 -18.24 1.87
CA ASN A 178 -13.79 -18.15 0.56
C ASN A 178 -13.42 -16.89 -0.24
N ASN A 179 -12.27 -16.27 0.04
CA ASN A 179 -11.84 -14.98 -0.49
C ASN A 179 -12.81 -13.82 -0.17
N GLU A 180 -13.65 -13.97 0.83
CA GLU A 180 -14.57 -12.94 1.29
C GLU A 180 -13.86 -11.92 2.19
N LEU A 181 -14.37 -10.68 2.17
CA LEU A 181 -13.91 -9.57 2.99
C LEU A 181 -14.86 -9.41 4.17
N GLU A 182 -14.75 -10.33 5.12
CA GLU A 182 -15.64 -10.45 6.26
C GLU A 182 -14.85 -10.45 7.58
N LEU A 183 -15.52 -10.06 8.67
CA LEU A 183 -14.91 -10.05 10.01
C LEU A 183 -14.41 -11.43 10.45
N SER A 184 -15.02 -12.51 9.94
CA SER A 184 -14.62 -13.89 10.17
C SER A 184 -13.18 -14.18 9.73
N PHE A 185 -12.64 -13.44 8.74
CA PHE A 185 -11.25 -13.55 8.32
C PHE A 185 -10.26 -13.34 9.47
N ALA A 186 -10.57 -12.46 10.43
CA ALA A 186 -9.75 -12.25 11.63
C ALA A 186 -9.52 -13.52 12.48
N ASN A 187 -10.42 -14.50 12.37
CA ASN A 187 -10.36 -15.74 13.15
C ASN A 187 -9.59 -16.85 12.42
N THR A 188 -9.33 -16.70 11.13
CA THR A 188 -8.54 -17.65 10.34
C THR A 188 -7.05 -17.59 10.72
N LYS A 189 -6.28 -18.62 10.36
CA LYS A 189 -4.83 -18.59 10.55
C LYS A 189 -4.17 -17.51 9.70
N GLU A 190 -4.72 -17.25 8.51
CA GLU A 190 -4.24 -16.23 7.58
C GLU A 190 -4.47 -14.81 8.12
N GLY A 191 -5.68 -14.52 8.63
CA GLY A 191 -6.00 -13.21 9.20
C GLY A 191 -5.21 -12.91 10.47
N LYS A 192 -5.00 -13.91 11.34
CA LYS A 192 -4.13 -13.78 12.51
C LYS A 192 -2.68 -13.51 12.11
N TRP A 193 -2.16 -14.28 11.16
CA TRP A 193 -0.81 -14.08 10.64
C TRP A 193 -0.66 -12.69 10.02
N LEU A 194 -1.59 -12.27 9.19
CA LEU A 194 -1.56 -10.95 8.53
C LEU A 194 -1.51 -9.82 9.55
N LYS A 195 -2.36 -9.86 10.57
CA LYS A 195 -2.37 -8.89 11.68
C LYS A 195 -1.00 -8.78 12.36
N ASP A 196 -0.35 -9.92 12.60
CA ASP A 196 0.89 -9.96 13.37
C ASP A 196 2.14 -9.74 12.52
N ASN A 197 2.05 -9.79 11.19
CA ASN A 197 3.21 -9.77 10.30
C ASN A 197 3.20 -8.70 9.20
N ALA A 198 2.09 -8.03 8.93
CA ALA A 198 1.99 -7.05 7.84
C ALA A 198 3.08 -5.96 7.92
N HIS A 199 3.43 -5.52 9.14
CA HIS A 199 4.44 -4.51 9.40
C HIS A 199 5.85 -4.90 8.90
N ARG A 200 6.17 -6.19 8.82
CA ARG A 200 7.47 -6.71 8.33
C ARG A 200 7.72 -6.39 6.84
N ALA A 201 6.65 -6.05 6.12
CA ALA A 201 6.72 -5.64 4.72
C ALA A 201 6.23 -4.19 4.51
N GLY A 202 6.17 -3.37 5.57
CA GLY A 202 5.78 -1.97 5.45
C GLY A 202 4.27 -1.72 5.41
N PHE A 203 3.44 -2.74 5.73
CA PHE A 203 1.97 -2.59 5.80
C PHE A 203 1.46 -2.50 7.24
N ILE A 204 0.31 -1.88 7.40
CA ILE A 204 -0.46 -1.87 8.65
C ILE A 204 -1.87 -2.42 8.40
N ILE A 205 -2.51 -3.01 9.42
CA ILE A 205 -3.97 -3.16 9.43
C ILE A 205 -4.54 -1.76 9.63
N ARG A 206 -5.13 -1.21 8.59
CA ARG A 206 -5.48 0.22 8.54
C ARG A 206 -6.59 0.62 9.51
N TYR A 207 -7.58 -0.24 9.67
CA TYR A 207 -8.74 -0.01 10.51
C TYR A 207 -8.79 -1.05 11.64
N PRO A 208 -7.94 -0.90 12.68
CA PRO A 208 -7.83 -1.87 13.76
C PRO A 208 -9.02 -1.80 14.71
N LYS A 209 -9.35 -2.94 15.32
CA LYS A 209 -10.46 -3.07 16.28
C LYS A 209 -10.31 -2.14 17.47
N GLY A 210 -11.37 -1.41 17.80
CA GLY A 210 -11.41 -0.48 18.92
C GLY A 210 -10.83 0.91 18.64
N LYS A 211 -10.58 1.23 17.35
CA LYS A 211 -10.07 2.52 16.88
C LYS A 211 -11.04 3.23 15.92
N GLU A 212 -12.28 2.77 15.87
CA GLU A 212 -13.31 3.29 14.96
C GLU A 212 -13.58 4.79 15.15
N ASN A 213 -13.44 5.28 16.39
CA ASN A 213 -13.59 6.71 16.72
C ASN A 213 -12.51 7.59 16.11
N ILE A 214 -11.33 7.02 15.80
CA ILE A 214 -10.17 7.73 15.26
C ILE A 214 -10.16 7.63 13.74
N THR A 215 -10.30 6.41 13.21
CA THR A 215 -10.22 6.15 11.77
C THR A 215 -11.51 6.52 11.02
N GLY A 216 -12.64 6.56 11.74
CA GLY A 216 -13.96 6.79 11.16
C GLY A 216 -14.58 5.56 10.48
N TYR A 217 -13.85 4.43 10.38
CA TYR A 217 -14.31 3.19 9.76
C TYR A 217 -14.39 2.04 10.75
N ALA A 218 -15.27 1.08 10.48
CA ALA A 218 -15.35 -0.16 11.25
C ALA A 218 -14.06 -0.98 11.11
N TYR A 219 -13.86 -1.94 12.02
CA TYR A 219 -12.74 -2.86 11.95
C TYR A 219 -12.73 -3.66 10.64
N GLU A 220 -11.60 -3.67 9.94
CA GLU A 220 -11.40 -4.39 8.67
C GLU A 220 -10.10 -5.21 8.72
N PRO A 221 -10.15 -6.49 9.13
CA PRO A 221 -8.96 -7.32 9.25
C PRO A 221 -8.25 -7.63 7.92
N TRP A 222 -8.90 -7.42 6.80
CA TRP A 222 -8.42 -7.66 5.44
C TRP A 222 -7.70 -6.46 4.82
N HIS A 223 -7.98 -5.25 5.29
CA HIS A 223 -7.55 -4.00 4.67
C HIS A 223 -6.15 -3.62 5.15
N VAL A 224 -5.15 -3.86 4.29
CA VAL A 224 -3.77 -3.48 4.58
C VAL A 224 -3.36 -2.24 3.80
N ARG A 225 -2.73 -1.29 4.50
CA ARG A 225 -2.21 -0.05 3.96
C ARG A 225 -0.68 -0.03 4.02
N TYR A 226 -0.04 0.22 2.88
CA TYR A 226 1.39 0.46 2.80
C TYR A 226 1.74 1.86 3.31
N VAL A 227 2.65 1.91 4.26
CA VAL A 227 3.15 3.14 4.90
C VAL A 227 4.68 3.17 4.99
N GLY A 228 5.36 2.18 4.41
CA GLY A 228 6.81 2.09 4.41
C GLY A 228 7.41 1.84 5.79
N ASP A 229 8.53 2.47 6.07
CA ASP A 229 9.35 2.24 7.27
C ASP A 229 8.64 2.52 8.60
N ILE A 230 7.58 3.35 8.59
CA ILE A 230 6.83 3.66 9.81
C ILE A 230 5.93 2.53 10.29
N ALA A 231 5.69 1.50 9.45
CA ALA A 231 4.78 0.40 9.78
C ALA A 231 5.15 -0.33 11.07
N GLU A 232 6.44 -0.60 11.29
CA GLU A 232 6.92 -1.27 12.49
C GLU A 232 6.66 -0.44 13.76
N SER A 233 6.85 0.88 13.69
CA SER A 233 6.59 1.79 14.82
C SER A 233 5.10 1.84 15.15
N ILE A 234 4.23 1.94 14.13
CA ILE A 234 2.77 1.93 14.28
C ILE A 234 2.32 0.62 14.93
N TYR A 235 2.81 -0.53 14.44
CA TYR A 235 2.50 -1.85 14.98
C TYR A 235 2.91 -2.00 16.45
N LYS A 236 4.18 -1.70 16.78
CA LYS A 236 4.72 -1.83 18.14
C LYS A 236 4.00 -0.94 19.15
N LYS A 237 3.64 0.28 18.75
CA LYS A 237 2.95 1.25 19.61
C LYS A 237 1.43 1.09 19.59
N LYS A 238 0.88 0.21 18.74
CA LYS A 238 -0.57 -0.02 18.55
C LYS A 238 -1.34 1.25 18.18
N LEU A 239 -0.74 2.06 17.31
CA LEU A 239 -1.32 3.31 16.82
C LEU A 239 -2.11 3.07 15.52
N THR A 240 -3.02 4.00 15.21
CA THR A 240 -3.53 4.20 13.85
C THR A 240 -2.57 5.10 13.07
N LEU A 241 -2.79 5.22 11.76
CA LEU A 241 -2.02 6.17 10.94
C LEU A 241 -2.29 7.61 11.38
N GLU A 242 -3.54 7.94 11.75
CA GLU A 242 -3.91 9.26 12.28
C GLU A 242 -3.15 9.59 13.56
N GLU A 243 -3.12 8.67 14.54
CA GLU A 243 -2.40 8.87 15.80
C GLU A 243 -0.89 9.03 15.57
N TYR A 244 -0.32 8.26 14.63
CA TYR A 244 1.11 8.37 14.28
C TYR A 244 1.43 9.72 13.64
N MET A 245 0.52 10.24 12.80
CA MET A 245 0.67 11.53 12.11
C MET A 245 0.23 12.73 12.94
N ASN A 246 -0.24 12.52 14.20
CA ASN A 246 -0.76 13.54 15.12
C ASN A 246 -1.93 14.35 14.54
N LEU A 247 -2.90 13.67 13.93
CA LEU A 247 -4.12 14.22 13.34
C LEU A 247 -5.33 14.05 14.26
#